data_567bcb793fca92b112fcd894043d3eef
#
_entry.id   567bcb793fca92b112fcd894043d3eef
#
_cell.length_a   1.000
_cell.length_b   1.000
_cell.length_c   1.000
_cell.angle_alpha   90.00
_cell.angle_beta   90.00
_cell.angle_gamma   90.00
#
_symmetry.space_group_name_H-M   'P 1'
#
loop_
_entity.id
_entity.type
_entity.pdbx_description
1 polymer ?
#
loop_
_entity_poly.entity_id
_entity_poly.type
_entity_poly.pdbx_seq_one_letter_code
_entity_poly.pdbx_strand_id
1 'polypeptide(L)'
;MKTVIIVDDEPITRMDLSDMLQELGFSVVGEAADGFDAIELCRSLHPDVVLMDVKMPIFDGLTASETILDEDLASCVVLLTAFSDRDVIDRASKAGVTGYLVKPIEQKALLPTIEVALAQSLRLKEVRKQAADAERRIRDERQIHKAQQYLAKTQGCSESDAYRQMRKTAMDKRISIAALAQRILQQAAQTDDVAAVKSILMQRKTMTDARAYHYITTYAKAHGCSTEQAAKELKAQLARER
;
A
#
# COMPACT_ATOMS: atom_id res chain seq x y z
N MET A 1 6.80 -14.41 -24.47
CA MET A 1 5.87 -13.69 -25.36
C MET A 1 5.07 -12.78 -24.45
N LYS A 2 4.96 -11.49 -24.74
CA LYS A 2 4.23 -10.55 -23.87
C LYS A 2 2.73 -10.71 -24.08
N THR A 3 1.97 -10.66 -22.99
CA THR A 3 0.53 -10.85 -22.98
C THR A 3 -0.21 -9.52 -23.06
N VAL A 4 -1.28 -9.48 -23.86
CA VAL A 4 -2.08 -8.27 -24.07
C VAL A 4 -3.56 -8.58 -23.88
N ILE A 5 -4.28 -7.67 -23.21
CA ILE A 5 -5.74 -7.60 -23.22
C ILE A 5 -6.16 -6.40 -24.08
N ILE A 6 -7.18 -6.59 -24.93
CA ILE A 6 -7.77 -5.56 -25.76
C ILE A 6 -9.13 -5.20 -25.18
N VAL A 7 -9.37 -3.90 -24.98
CA VAL A 7 -10.63 -3.39 -24.45
C VAL A 7 -11.14 -2.28 -25.35
N ASP A 8 -12.25 -2.55 -26.04
CA ASP A 8 -12.90 -1.62 -26.97
C ASP A 8 -14.35 -2.11 -27.14
N ASP A 9 -15.33 -1.23 -27.18
CA ASP A 9 -16.73 -1.62 -27.35
C ASP A 9 -17.04 -2.04 -28.81
N GLU A 10 -16.21 -1.66 -29.78
CA GLU A 10 -16.35 -2.02 -31.17
C GLU A 10 -15.69 -3.39 -31.50
N PRO A 11 -16.47 -4.44 -31.84
CA PRO A 11 -15.91 -5.77 -32.12
C PRO A 11 -14.93 -5.80 -33.31
N ILE A 12 -15.15 -4.95 -34.31
CA ILE A 12 -14.27 -4.88 -35.49
C ILE A 12 -12.91 -4.32 -35.10
N THR A 13 -12.89 -3.27 -34.30
CA THR A 13 -11.65 -2.68 -33.77
C THR A 13 -10.85 -3.69 -32.94
N ARG A 14 -11.52 -4.51 -32.09
CA ARG A 14 -10.83 -5.56 -31.33
C ARG A 14 -10.22 -6.62 -32.24
N MET A 15 -10.95 -7.06 -33.26
CA MET A 15 -10.46 -8.04 -34.24
C MET A 15 -9.21 -7.52 -34.98
N ASP A 16 -9.27 -6.30 -35.51
CA ASP A 16 -8.15 -5.69 -36.26
C ASP A 16 -6.91 -5.54 -35.33
N LEU A 17 -7.12 -5.09 -34.09
CA LEU A 17 -6.04 -4.98 -33.11
C LEU A 17 -5.44 -6.34 -32.74
N SER A 18 -6.27 -7.37 -32.61
CA SER A 18 -5.83 -8.74 -32.31
C SER A 18 -4.91 -9.27 -33.42
N ASP A 19 -5.32 -9.09 -34.68
CA ASP A 19 -4.52 -9.52 -35.84
C ASP A 19 -3.16 -8.77 -35.88
N MET A 20 -3.19 -7.43 -35.76
CA MET A 20 -1.97 -6.61 -35.71
C MET A 20 -1.01 -7.01 -34.59
N LEU A 21 -1.54 -7.27 -33.40
CA LEU A 21 -0.72 -7.65 -32.24
C LEU A 21 -0.09 -9.05 -32.40
N GLN A 22 -0.84 -10.00 -32.95
CA GLN A 22 -0.33 -11.34 -33.24
C GLN A 22 0.81 -11.31 -34.29
N GLU A 23 0.66 -10.51 -35.34
CA GLU A 23 1.73 -10.31 -36.34
C GLU A 23 2.99 -9.68 -35.71
N LEU A 24 2.82 -8.81 -34.70
CA LEU A 24 3.94 -8.21 -33.95
C LEU A 24 4.52 -9.11 -32.86
N GLY A 25 4.00 -10.34 -32.69
CA GLY A 25 4.51 -11.32 -31.75
C GLY A 25 4.01 -11.18 -30.32
N PHE A 26 2.90 -10.47 -30.09
CA PHE A 26 2.19 -10.43 -28.82
C PHE A 26 1.20 -11.59 -28.70
N SER A 27 0.84 -11.96 -27.47
CA SER A 27 -0.21 -12.93 -27.18
C SER A 27 -1.46 -12.20 -26.67
N VAL A 28 -2.49 -12.13 -27.46
CA VAL A 28 -3.80 -11.63 -27.00
C VAL A 28 -4.42 -12.72 -26.12
N VAL A 29 -4.55 -12.44 -24.81
CA VAL A 29 -5.01 -13.41 -23.80
C VAL A 29 -6.44 -13.13 -23.34
N GLY A 30 -7.04 -11.99 -23.75
CA GLY A 30 -8.41 -11.64 -23.44
C GLY A 30 -8.88 -10.42 -24.21
N GLU A 31 -10.20 -10.33 -24.36
CA GLU A 31 -10.89 -9.20 -24.95
C GLU A 31 -12.06 -8.81 -24.06
N ALA A 32 -12.31 -7.50 -23.92
CA ALA A 32 -13.43 -6.95 -23.19
C ALA A 32 -14.13 -5.85 -24.00
N ALA A 33 -15.40 -5.63 -23.74
CA ALA A 33 -16.20 -4.60 -24.40
C ALA A 33 -16.51 -3.41 -23.47
N ASP A 34 -16.16 -3.51 -22.21
CA ASP A 34 -16.31 -2.43 -21.22
C ASP A 34 -15.24 -2.52 -20.10
N GLY A 35 -15.21 -1.48 -19.26
CA GLY A 35 -14.21 -1.37 -18.20
C GLY A 35 -14.39 -2.36 -17.05
N PHE A 36 -15.60 -2.86 -16.76
CA PHE A 36 -15.81 -3.86 -15.70
C PHE A 36 -15.21 -5.20 -16.10
N ASP A 37 -15.57 -5.68 -17.30
CA ASP A 37 -15.02 -6.93 -17.82
C ASP A 37 -13.50 -6.85 -17.95
N ALA A 38 -12.97 -5.68 -18.35
CA ALA A 38 -11.53 -5.44 -18.41
C ALA A 38 -10.83 -5.63 -17.06
N ILE A 39 -11.37 -5.08 -15.97
CA ILE A 39 -10.81 -5.22 -14.63
C ILE A 39 -10.83 -6.69 -14.19
N GLU A 40 -11.94 -7.41 -14.38
CA GLU A 40 -12.06 -8.82 -14.02
C GLU A 40 -11.10 -9.71 -14.81
N LEU A 41 -10.93 -9.46 -16.10
CA LEU A 41 -9.94 -10.14 -16.93
C LEU A 41 -8.51 -9.85 -16.43
N CYS A 42 -8.19 -8.59 -16.12
CA CYS A 42 -6.88 -8.22 -15.59
C CYS A 42 -6.60 -8.89 -14.24
N ARG A 43 -7.58 -9.02 -13.35
CA ARG A 43 -7.43 -9.75 -12.08
C ARG A 43 -7.11 -11.22 -12.27
N SER A 44 -7.70 -11.84 -13.28
CA SER A 44 -7.50 -13.28 -13.53
C SER A 44 -6.23 -13.59 -14.31
N LEU A 45 -5.84 -12.74 -15.24
CA LEU A 45 -4.80 -13.01 -16.24
C LEU A 45 -3.49 -12.25 -15.99
N HIS A 46 -3.51 -11.15 -15.24
CA HIS A 46 -2.37 -10.28 -14.98
C HIS A 46 -1.53 -10.00 -16.24
N PRO A 47 -2.11 -9.31 -17.27
CA PRO A 47 -1.43 -9.11 -18.54
C PRO A 47 -0.23 -8.17 -18.42
N ASP A 48 0.70 -8.28 -19.38
CA ASP A 48 1.79 -7.31 -19.49
C ASP A 48 1.26 -5.94 -19.97
N VAL A 49 0.28 -5.93 -20.86
CA VAL A 49 -0.26 -4.71 -21.49
C VAL A 49 -1.78 -4.78 -21.57
N VAL A 50 -2.43 -3.65 -21.34
CA VAL A 50 -3.84 -3.45 -21.65
C VAL A 50 -3.95 -2.34 -22.69
N LEU A 51 -4.54 -2.63 -23.84
CA LEU A 51 -4.99 -1.62 -24.80
C LEU A 51 -6.43 -1.27 -24.43
N MET A 52 -6.68 -0.03 -24.02
CA MET A 52 -7.94 0.40 -23.42
C MET A 52 -8.55 1.55 -24.19
N ASP A 53 -9.72 1.36 -24.79
CA ASP A 53 -10.48 2.50 -25.32
C ASP A 53 -10.94 3.41 -24.19
N VAL A 54 -10.84 4.71 -24.41
CA VAL A 54 -11.26 5.72 -23.42
C VAL A 54 -12.78 5.81 -23.36
N LYS A 55 -13.44 5.80 -24.52
CA LYS A 55 -14.88 6.07 -24.64
C LYS A 55 -15.67 4.77 -24.83
N MET A 56 -16.05 4.17 -23.73
CA MET A 56 -16.91 2.99 -23.73
C MET A 56 -18.20 3.25 -22.95
N PRO A 57 -19.32 2.58 -23.31
CA PRO A 57 -20.55 2.64 -22.53
C PRO A 57 -20.36 2.01 -21.15
N ILE A 58 -21.23 2.35 -20.19
CA ILE A 58 -21.34 1.79 -18.84
C ILE A 58 -20.20 2.20 -17.92
N PHE A 59 -18.95 1.87 -18.26
CA PHE A 59 -17.79 2.16 -17.43
C PHE A 59 -16.62 2.61 -18.33
N ASP A 60 -16.21 3.89 -18.17
CA ASP A 60 -15.21 4.50 -19.03
C ASP A 60 -13.81 3.91 -18.83
N GLY A 61 -13.05 3.83 -19.92
CA GLY A 61 -11.73 3.20 -19.93
C GLY A 61 -10.69 3.92 -19.09
N LEU A 62 -10.85 5.21 -18.83
CA LEU A 62 -9.91 5.95 -18.00
C LEU A 62 -10.05 5.55 -16.52
N THR A 63 -11.28 5.47 -16.00
CA THR A 63 -11.56 5.00 -14.65
C THR A 63 -11.17 3.52 -14.46
N ALA A 64 -11.40 2.69 -15.49
CA ALA A 64 -10.92 1.31 -15.49
C ALA A 64 -9.39 1.25 -15.43
N SER A 65 -8.69 2.09 -16.20
CA SER A 65 -7.23 2.18 -16.22
C SER A 65 -6.65 2.59 -14.86
N GLU A 66 -7.27 3.56 -14.17
CA GLU A 66 -6.91 3.96 -12.81
C GLU A 66 -6.98 2.76 -11.86
N THR A 67 -8.10 2.03 -11.88
CA THR A 67 -8.28 0.84 -11.02
C THR A 67 -7.26 -0.25 -11.32
N ILE A 68 -7.03 -0.56 -12.61
CA ILE A 68 -6.06 -1.58 -13.05
C ILE A 68 -4.65 -1.24 -12.58
N LEU A 69 -4.24 0.03 -12.67
CA LEU A 69 -2.91 0.48 -12.29
C LEU A 69 -2.73 0.61 -10.77
N ASP A 70 -3.75 1.07 -10.04
CA ASP A 70 -3.71 1.21 -8.59
C ASP A 70 -3.69 -0.15 -7.88
N GLU A 71 -4.41 -1.15 -8.41
CA GLU A 71 -4.43 -2.51 -7.90
C GLU A 71 -3.27 -3.38 -8.46
N ASP A 72 -2.38 -2.82 -9.29
CA ASP A 72 -1.25 -3.53 -9.95
C ASP A 72 -1.66 -4.77 -10.74
N LEU A 73 -2.83 -4.71 -11.41
CA LEU A 73 -3.41 -5.83 -12.15
C LEU A 73 -2.78 -6.03 -13.54
N ALA A 74 -2.11 -5.01 -14.08
CA ALA A 74 -1.35 -5.08 -15.33
C ALA A 74 0.00 -4.37 -15.21
N SER A 75 0.94 -4.69 -16.09
CA SER A 75 2.23 -3.98 -16.08
C SER A 75 2.11 -2.58 -16.62
N CYS A 76 1.34 -2.35 -17.69
CA CYS A 76 1.02 -1.02 -18.20
C CYS A 76 -0.33 -0.99 -18.89
N VAL A 77 -0.87 0.23 -19.02
CA VAL A 77 -2.06 0.54 -19.82
C VAL A 77 -1.68 1.53 -20.91
N VAL A 78 -2.12 1.26 -22.14
CA VAL A 78 -2.03 2.15 -23.30
C VAL A 78 -3.45 2.52 -23.70
N LEU A 79 -3.78 3.80 -23.68
CA LEU A 79 -5.12 4.28 -24.05
C LEU A 79 -5.27 4.35 -25.58
N LEU A 80 -6.47 4.01 -26.04
CA LEU A 80 -6.93 4.24 -27.41
C LEU A 80 -7.88 5.43 -27.38
N THR A 81 -7.59 6.50 -28.11
CA THR A 81 -8.36 7.76 -28.02
C THR A 81 -8.59 8.40 -29.38
N ALA A 82 -9.71 9.11 -29.53
CA ALA A 82 -9.90 10.02 -30.64
C ALA A 82 -9.14 11.33 -30.39
N PHE A 83 -8.57 11.95 -31.44
CA PHE A 83 -7.63 13.08 -31.40
C PHE A 83 -8.05 14.34 -30.60
N SER A 84 -9.28 14.45 -30.15
CA SER A 84 -9.88 15.71 -29.66
C SER A 84 -9.88 15.93 -28.16
N ASP A 85 -9.36 15.01 -27.33
CA ASP A 85 -9.57 15.05 -25.89
C ASP A 85 -8.28 15.40 -25.10
N ARG A 86 -7.87 16.68 -25.10
CA ARG A 86 -6.74 17.15 -24.23
C ARG A 86 -7.00 16.89 -22.75
N ASP A 87 -8.24 17.02 -22.31
CA ASP A 87 -8.61 16.74 -20.92
C ASP A 87 -8.39 15.27 -20.53
N VAL A 88 -8.53 14.35 -21.48
CA VAL A 88 -8.25 12.92 -21.28
C VAL A 88 -6.76 12.68 -21.04
N ILE A 89 -5.89 13.36 -21.79
CA ILE A 89 -4.43 13.19 -21.67
C ILE A 89 -3.95 13.64 -20.29
N ASP A 90 -4.49 14.78 -19.78
CA ASP A 90 -4.12 15.28 -18.46
C ASP A 90 -4.60 14.35 -17.32
N ARG A 91 -5.80 13.78 -17.45
CA ARG A 91 -6.33 12.78 -16.52
C ARG A 91 -5.54 11.47 -16.59
N ALA A 92 -5.27 10.98 -17.82
CA ALA A 92 -4.49 9.76 -18.05
C ALA A 92 -3.08 9.83 -17.43
N SER A 93 -2.42 10.98 -17.57
CA SER A 93 -1.12 11.22 -16.96
C SER A 93 -1.17 11.13 -15.42
N LYS A 94 -2.22 11.67 -14.79
CA LYS A 94 -2.42 11.59 -13.33
C LYS A 94 -2.74 10.16 -12.88
N ALA A 95 -3.46 9.40 -13.69
CA ALA A 95 -3.78 7.99 -13.46
C ALA A 95 -2.57 7.04 -13.60
N GLY A 96 -1.43 7.54 -14.08
CA GLY A 96 -0.23 6.73 -14.28
C GLY A 96 -0.19 5.93 -15.58
N VAL A 97 -1.07 6.25 -16.53
CA VAL A 97 -1.04 5.69 -17.87
C VAL A 97 0.25 6.10 -18.58
N THR A 98 0.92 5.14 -19.21
CA THR A 98 2.27 5.34 -19.76
C THR A 98 2.31 5.48 -21.27
N GLY A 99 1.18 5.35 -21.96
CA GLY A 99 1.11 5.53 -23.42
C GLY A 99 -0.31 5.74 -23.91
N TYR A 100 -0.44 6.32 -25.10
CA TYR A 100 -1.71 6.42 -25.82
C TYR A 100 -1.51 6.26 -27.31
N LEU A 101 -2.55 5.79 -28.00
CA LEU A 101 -2.63 5.66 -29.45
C LEU A 101 -3.88 6.41 -29.94
N VAL A 102 -3.73 7.10 -31.06
CA VAL A 102 -4.83 7.87 -31.67
C VAL A 102 -5.52 7.00 -32.70
N LYS A 103 -6.85 6.89 -32.65
CA LYS A 103 -7.66 6.21 -33.65
C LYS A 103 -7.77 7.08 -34.91
N PRO A 104 -7.66 6.52 -36.18
CA PRO A 104 -7.49 5.09 -36.46
C PRO A 104 -6.07 4.60 -36.16
N ILE A 105 -5.95 3.39 -35.58
CA ILE A 105 -4.69 2.86 -35.10
C ILE A 105 -3.90 2.27 -36.28
N GLU A 106 -2.69 2.76 -36.48
CA GLU A 106 -1.78 2.25 -37.49
C GLU A 106 -0.85 1.19 -36.86
N GLN A 107 -0.70 0.05 -37.52
CA GLN A 107 0.15 -1.06 -37.04
C GLN A 107 1.59 -0.62 -36.72
N LYS A 108 2.17 0.29 -37.53
CA LYS A 108 3.52 0.82 -37.30
C LYS A 108 3.67 1.61 -35.99
N ALA A 109 2.56 2.11 -35.42
CA ALA A 109 2.58 2.86 -34.17
C ALA A 109 2.41 1.95 -32.92
N LEU A 110 1.84 0.76 -33.08
CA LEU A 110 1.56 -0.17 -31.98
C LEU A 110 2.84 -0.60 -31.23
N LEU A 111 3.76 -1.22 -31.94
CA LEU A 111 4.98 -1.78 -31.32
C LEU A 111 5.80 -0.72 -30.60
N PRO A 112 6.16 0.43 -31.21
CA PRO A 112 6.95 1.45 -30.52
C PRO A 112 6.23 2.01 -29.28
N THR A 113 4.91 2.25 -29.38
CA THR A 113 4.14 2.79 -28.26
C THR A 113 4.06 1.80 -27.09
N ILE A 114 3.81 0.53 -27.36
CA ILE A 114 3.76 -0.52 -26.34
C ILE A 114 5.13 -0.70 -25.67
N GLU A 115 6.21 -0.72 -26.44
CA GLU A 115 7.57 -0.87 -25.90
C GLU A 115 7.96 0.31 -25.01
N VAL A 116 7.69 1.54 -25.44
CA VAL A 116 7.92 2.74 -24.64
C VAL A 116 7.07 2.73 -23.36
N ALA A 117 5.79 2.39 -23.48
CA ALA A 117 4.88 2.31 -22.33
C ALA A 117 5.34 1.29 -21.30
N LEU A 118 5.75 0.11 -21.73
CA LEU A 118 6.31 -0.92 -20.84
C LEU A 118 7.60 -0.47 -20.17
N ALA A 119 8.52 0.12 -20.93
CA ALA A 119 9.79 0.61 -20.38
C ALA A 119 9.56 1.72 -19.34
N GLN A 120 8.65 2.64 -19.59
CA GLN A 120 8.28 3.70 -18.65
C GLN A 120 7.62 3.14 -17.40
N SER A 121 6.68 2.19 -17.54
CA SER A 121 6.03 1.54 -16.40
C SER A 121 7.02 0.83 -15.50
N LEU A 122 7.93 0.05 -16.07
CA LEU A 122 9.00 -0.62 -15.30
C LEU A 122 9.87 0.39 -14.54
N ARG A 123 10.22 1.49 -15.18
CA ARG A 123 11.01 2.57 -14.53
C ARG A 123 10.24 3.22 -13.39
N LEU A 124 8.95 3.50 -13.57
CA LEU A 124 8.10 4.07 -12.52
C LEU A 124 7.95 3.11 -11.33
N LYS A 125 7.74 1.82 -11.58
CA LYS A 125 7.68 0.78 -10.54
C LYS A 125 8.99 0.73 -9.74
N GLU A 126 10.13 0.78 -10.41
CA GLU A 126 11.44 0.77 -9.74
C GLU A 126 11.67 2.02 -8.88
N VAL A 127 11.32 3.22 -9.38
CA VAL A 127 11.41 4.46 -8.61
C VAL A 127 10.47 4.43 -7.39
N ARG A 128 9.23 3.96 -7.54
CA ARG A 128 8.28 3.81 -6.43
C ARG A 128 8.81 2.84 -5.37
N LYS A 129 9.38 1.72 -5.79
CA LYS A 129 10.01 0.74 -4.89
C LYS A 129 11.17 1.35 -4.12
N GLN A 130 12.07 2.05 -4.81
CA GLN A 130 13.21 2.71 -4.15
C GLN A 130 12.76 3.78 -3.16
N ALA A 131 11.73 4.56 -3.48
CA ALA A 131 11.15 5.54 -2.57
C ALA A 131 10.55 4.88 -1.33
N ALA A 132 9.76 3.81 -1.51
CA ALA A 132 9.17 3.06 -0.39
C ALA A 132 10.24 2.41 0.50
N ASP A 133 11.30 1.86 -0.09
CA ASP A 133 12.43 1.30 0.65
C ASP A 133 13.20 2.38 1.43
N ALA A 134 13.39 3.56 0.85
CA ALA A 134 14.02 4.70 1.52
C ALA A 134 13.17 5.20 2.71
N GLU A 135 11.87 5.36 2.52
CA GLU A 135 10.95 5.74 3.59
C GLU A 135 10.91 4.70 4.72
N ARG A 136 10.95 3.41 4.37
CA ARG A 136 11.04 2.32 5.35
C ARG A 136 12.31 2.42 6.17
N ARG A 137 13.47 2.64 5.54
CA ARG A 137 14.75 2.81 6.25
C ARG A 137 14.71 3.97 7.22
N ILE A 138 14.22 5.13 6.80
CA ILE A 138 14.08 6.32 7.67
C ILE A 138 13.15 6.02 8.85
N ARG A 139 12.06 5.32 8.62
CA ARG A 139 11.11 4.92 9.67
C ARG A 139 11.76 3.96 10.67
N ASP A 140 12.47 2.95 10.16
CA ASP A 140 13.17 1.97 10.97
C ASP A 140 14.26 2.63 11.83
N GLU A 141 15.07 3.54 11.27
CA GLU A 141 16.08 4.29 12.00
C GLU A 141 15.47 5.14 13.13
N ARG A 142 14.36 5.84 12.85
CA ARG A 142 13.64 6.62 13.88
C ARG A 142 13.11 5.73 15.00
N GLN A 143 12.59 4.54 14.67
CA GLN A 143 12.11 3.59 15.68
C GLN A 143 13.25 3.03 16.53
N ILE A 144 14.37 2.68 15.90
CA ILE A 144 15.56 2.19 16.59
C ILE A 144 16.07 3.27 17.55
N HIS A 145 16.18 4.52 17.10
CA HIS A 145 16.63 5.62 17.96
C HIS A 145 15.70 5.87 19.16
N LYS A 146 14.37 5.88 18.94
CA LYS A 146 13.41 6.01 20.04
C LYS A 146 13.49 4.86 21.04
N ALA A 147 13.61 3.62 20.57
CA ALA A 147 13.76 2.46 21.45
C ALA A 147 15.07 2.50 22.25
N GLN A 148 16.15 2.95 21.61
CA GLN A 148 17.45 3.17 22.23
C GLN A 148 17.37 4.20 23.37
N GLN A 149 16.74 5.37 23.13
CA GLN A 149 16.54 6.39 24.13
C GLN A 149 15.67 5.90 25.29
N TYR A 150 14.60 5.16 24.99
CA TYR A 150 13.74 4.56 26.01
C TYR A 150 14.50 3.59 26.91
N LEU A 151 15.29 2.68 26.33
CA LEU A 151 16.10 1.73 27.11
C LEU A 151 17.18 2.43 27.90
N ALA A 152 17.89 3.40 27.35
CA ALA A 152 18.92 4.17 28.05
C ALA A 152 18.34 4.87 29.28
N LYS A 153 17.15 5.50 29.12
CA LYS A 153 16.44 6.14 30.25
C LYS A 153 15.97 5.16 31.31
N THR A 154 15.42 4.02 30.90
CA THR A 154 14.80 3.05 31.80
C THR A 154 15.83 2.24 32.56
N GLN A 155 16.99 1.96 31.95
CA GLN A 155 18.06 1.14 32.54
C GLN A 155 19.21 1.98 33.13
N GLY A 156 19.17 3.31 32.95
CA GLY A 156 20.22 4.20 33.45
C GLY A 156 21.58 3.99 32.78
N CYS A 157 21.59 3.58 31.50
CA CYS A 157 22.81 3.34 30.71
C CYS A 157 22.97 4.36 29.58
N SER A 158 24.14 4.36 28.93
CA SER A 158 24.35 5.22 27.76
C SER A 158 23.54 4.73 26.56
N GLU A 159 23.21 5.64 25.64
CA GLU A 159 22.54 5.27 24.38
C GLU A 159 23.37 4.25 23.59
N SER A 160 24.70 4.36 23.60
CA SER A 160 25.62 3.41 22.96
C SER A 160 25.49 2.00 23.54
N ASP A 161 25.37 1.88 24.86
CA ASP A 161 25.20 0.59 25.52
C ASP A 161 23.83 0.00 25.29
N ALA A 162 22.78 0.82 25.31
CA ALA A 162 21.42 0.42 24.93
C ALA A 162 21.36 -0.14 23.51
N TYR A 163 22.01 0.53 22.55
CA TYR A 163 22.09 0.04 21.17
C TYR A 163 22.83 -1.29 21.06
N ARG A 164 23.97 -1.43 21.75
CA ARG A 164 24.74 -2.68 21.78
C ARG A 164 23.91 -3.85 22.34
N GLN A 165 23.16 -3.59 23.39
CA GLN A 165 22.25 -4.57 23.99
C GLN A 165 21.10 -4.95 23.04
N MET A 166 20.47 -3.97 22.37
CA MET A 166 19.46 -4.22 21.37
C MET A 166 20.00 -5.08 20.22
N ARG A 167 21.20 -4.75 19.73
CA ARG A 167 21.84 -5.51 18.64
C ARG A 167 22.10 -6.96 19.05
N LYS A 168 22.64 -7.20 20.24
CA LYS A 168 22.86 -8.55 20.78
C LYS A 168 21.54 -9.33 20.89
N THR A 169 20.53 -8.73 21.49
CA THR A 169 19.20 -9.36 21.65
C THR A 169 18.55 -9.68 20.31
N ALA A 170 18.68 -8.81 19.32
CA ALA A 170 18.16 -9.03 17.97
C ALA A 170 18.86 -10.22 17.29
N MET A 171 20.18 -10.33 17.42
CA MET A 171 20.97 -11.46 16.93
C MET A 171 20.58 -12.78 17.61
N ASP A 172 20.48 -12.79 18.93
CA ASP A 172 20.11 -13.98 19.71
C ASP A 172 18.70 -14.49 19.34
N LYS A 173 17.78 -13.57 19.07
CA LYS A 173 16.39 -13.88 18.67
C LYS A 173 16.21 -14.05 17.15
N ARG A 174 17.25 -13.89 16.35
CA ARG A 174 17.21 -13.96 14.87
C ARG A 174 16.15 -13.06 14.25
N ILE A 175 16.02 -11.84 14.75
CA ILE A 175 15.11 -10.81 14.23
C ILE A 175 15.88 -9.55 13.85
N SER A 176 15.29 -8.68 13.01
CA SER A 176 15.91 -7.39 12.71
C SER A 176 15.89 -6.47 13.93
N ILE A 177 16.89 -5.57 14.01
CA ILE A 177 16.95 -4.59 15.11
C ILE A 177 15.74 -3.65 15.08
N ALA A 178 15.18 -3.35 13.89
CA ALA A 178 13.95 -2.56 13.72
C ALA A 178 12.74 -3.30 14.31
N ALA A 179 12.60 -4.60 14.06
CA ALA A 179 11.52 -5.41 14.64
C ALA A 179 11.63 -5.48 16.18
N LEU A 180 12.85 -5.57 16.72
CA LEU A 180 13.07 -5.50 18.16
C LEU A 180 12.71 -4.12 18.72
N ALA A 181 13.12 -3.05 18.06
CA ALA A 181 12.79 -1.69 18.44
C ALA A 181 11.28 -1.45 18.50
N GLN A 182 10.56 -1.94 17.50
CA GLN A 182 9.10 -1.87 17.47
C GLN A 182 8.46 -2.58 18.66
N ARG A 183 8.93 -3.79 19.00
CA ARG A 183 8.44 -4.54 20.18
C ARG A 183 8.71 -3.79 21.49
N ILE A 184 9.90 -3.22 21.65
CA ILE A 184 10.27 -2.44 22.84
C ILE A 184 9.33 -1.23 22.97
N LEU A 185 9.09 -0.49 21.88
CA LEU A 185 8.21 0.67 21.89
C LEU A 185 6.73 0.30 22.14
N GLN A 186 6.27 -0.84 21.64
CA GLN A 186 4.93 -1.36 21.94
C GLN A 186 4.78 -1.70 23.42
N GLN A 187 5.76 -2.37 24.02
CA GLN A 187 5.76 -2.65 25.46
C GLN A 187 5.82 -1.37 26.30
N ALA A 188 6.64 -0.40 25.89
CA ALA A 188 6.72 0.90 26.54
C ALA A 188 5.36 1.62 26.55
N ALA A 189 4.67 1.65 25.39
CA ALA A 189 3.35 2.27 25.29
C ALA A 189 2.30 1.59 26.17
N GLN A 190 2.33 0.26 26.26
CA GLN A 190 1.43 -0.51 27.13
C GLN A 190 1.66 -0.21 28.62
N THR A 191 2.93 -0.10 29.03
CA THR A 191 3.29 0.26 30.39
C THR A 191 2.86 1.68 30.74
N ASP A 192 2.99 2.63 29.80
CA ASP A 192 2.52 4.01 29.94
C ASP A 192 0.99 4.10 30.05
N ASP A 193 0.24 3.28 29.32
CA ASP A 193 -1.23 3.26 29.42
C ASP A 193 -1.71 2.80 30.81
N VAL A 194 -1.09 1.76 31.36
CA VAL A 194 -1.39 1.31 32.74
C VAL A 194 -1.04 2.38 33.76
N ALA A 195 0.12 3.02 33.62
CA ALA A 195 0.54 4.11 34.54
C ALA A 195 -0.39 5.33 34.42
N ALA A 196 -0.77 5.70 33.20
CA ALA A 196 -1.69 6.81 32.96
C ALA A 196 -3.09 6.56 33.56
N VAL A 197 -3.65 5.36 33.38
CA VAL A 197 -4.96 5.01 33.94
C VAL A 197 -4.90 4.95 35.47
N LYS A 198 -3.84 4.39 36.03
CA LYS A 198 -3.63 4.45 37.49
C LYS A 198 -3.65 5.87 38.02
N SER A 199 -2.90 6.78 37.39
CA SER A 199 -2.85 8.20 37.77
C SER A 199 -4.24 8.87 37.69
N ILE A 200 -5.01 8.61 36.64
CA ILE A 200 -6.38 9.12 36.49
C ILE A 200 -7.30 8.58 37.59
N LEU A 201 -7.26 7.28 37.86
CA LEU A 201 -8.08 6.65 38.90
C LEU A 201 -7.73 7.17 40.31
N MET A 202 -6.46 7.39 40.59
CA MET A 202 -6.01 7.96 41.85
C MET A 202 -6.52 9.39 42.04
N GLN A 203 -6.48 10.22 40.99
CA GLN A 203 -6.95 11.61 41.03
C GLN A 203 -8.47 11.74 41.10
N ARG A 204 -9.21 10.98 40.23
CA ARG A 204 -10.66 11.13 40.13
C ARG A 204 -11.48 10.33 41.16
N LYS A 205 -10.97 9.15 41.57
CA LYS A 205 -11.69 8.27 42.49
C LYS A 205 -11.01 8.14 43.85
N THR A 206 -10.03 9.00 44.16
CA THR A 206 -9.28 9.03 45.42
C THR A 206 -8.76 7.64 45.86
N MET A 207 -8.29 6.85 44.89
CA MET A 207 -7.81 5.51 45.11
C MET A 207 -6.31 5.50 45.45
N THR A 208 -5.87 4.53 46.24
CA THR A 208 -4.44 4.24 46.37
C THR A 208 -3.90 3.54 45.12
N ASP A 209 -2.58 3.60 44.89
CA ASP A 209 -1.93 2.95 43.72
C ASP A 209 -2.29 1.47 43.62
N ALA A 210 -2.27 0.74 44.70
CA ALA A 210 -2.66 -0.67 44.75
C ALA A 210 -4.13 -0.91 44.37
N ARG A 211 -5.06 -0.04 44.80
CA ARG A 211 -6.47 -0.12 44.46
C ARG A 211 -6.72 0.21 43.00
N ALA A 212 -6.02 1.20 42.44
CA ALA A 212 -6.10 1.56 41.03
C ALA A 212 -5.61 0.41 40.13
N TYR A 213 -4.50 -0.24 40.50
CA TYR A 213 -4.01 -1.42 39.79
C TYR A 213 -4.98 -2.60 39.89
N HIS A 214 -5.52 -2.87 41.10
CA HIS A 214 -6.54 -3.89 41.30
C HIS A 214 -7.81 -3.65 40.46
N TYR A 215 -8.23 -2.40 40.34
CA TYR A 215 -9.37 -2.02 39.48
C TYR A 215 -9.13 -2.40 38.01
N ILE A 216 -7.94 -2.08 37.46
CA ILE A 216 -7.57 -2.42 36.09
C ILE A 216 -7.53 -3.94 35.90
N THR A 217 -6.96 -4.69 36.81
CA THR A 217 -6.87 -6.16 36.75
C THR A 217 -8.24 -6.84 36.86
N THR A 218 -9.13 -6.30 37.70
CA THR A 218 -10.51 -6.79 37.82
C THR A 218 -11.32 -6.53 36.55
N TYR A 219 -11.17 -5.36 35.97
CA TYR A 219 -11.77 -5.02 34.69
C TYR A 219 -11.27 -5.96 33.59
N ALA A 220 -9.95 -6.21 33.52
CA ALA A 220 -9.35 -7.16 32.58
C ALA A 220 -9.96 -8.56 32.69
N LYS A 221 -10.09 -9.09 33.92
CA LYS A 221 -10.70 -10.40 34.19
C LYS A 221 -12.18 -10.45 33.77
N ALA A 222 -12.93 -9.40 34.06
CA ALA A 222 -14.37 -9.33 33.72
C ALA A 222 -14.62 -9.29 32.21
N HIS A 223 -13.68 -8.75 31.43
CA HIS A 223 -13.81 -8.62 29.97
C HIS A 223 -12.95 -9.65 29.21
N GLY A 224 -12.27 -10.57 29.90
CA GLY A 224 -11.46 -11.61 29.25
C GLY A 224 -10.26 -11.09 28.46
N CYS A 225 -9.72 -9.94 28.83
CA CYS A 225 -8.63 -9.28 28.12
C CYS A 225 -7.37 -9.13 28.99
N SER A 226 -6.23 -8.74 28.38
CA SER A 226 -5.01 -8.46 29.13
C SER A 226 -5.12 -7.16 29.94
N THR A 227 -4.30 -7.02 30.97
CA THR A 227 -4.27 -5.81 31.83
C THR A 227 -3.95 -4.54 31.00
N GLU A 228 -3.08 -4.69 29.99
CA GLU A 228 -2.71 -3.60 29.08
C GLU A 228 -3.90 -3.20 28.18
N GLN A 229 -4.64 -4.18 27.68
CA GLN A 229 -5.82 -3.93 26.85
C GLN A 229 -6.94 -3.28 27.66
N ALA A 230 -7.17 -3.75 28.88
CA ALA A 230 -8.07 -3.13 29.85
C ALA A 230 -7.68 -1.68 30.16
N ALA A 231 -6.40 -1.40 30.34
CA ALA A 231 -5.90 -0.04 30.56
C ALA A 231 -6.19 0.87 29.35
N LYS A 232 -5.98 0.38 28.14
CA LYS A 232 -6.26 1.15 26.91
C LYS A 232 -7.75 1.48 26.77
N GLU A 233 -8.63 0.52 27.03
CA GLU A 233 -10.08 0.71 27.00
C GLU A 233 -10.56 1.67 28.08
N LEU A 234 -10.08 1.49 29.33
CA LEU A 234 -10.39 2.37 30.45
C LEU A 234 -9.90 3.81 30.20
N LYS A 235 -8.72 3.98 29.60
CA LYS A 235 -8.20 5.31 29.21
C LYS A 235 -9.15 6.00 28.22
N ALA A 236 -9.66 5.27 27.22
CA ALA A 236 -10.63 5.79 26.25
C ALA A 236 -11.98 6.12 26.89
N GLN A 237 -12.49 5.29 27.83
CA GLN A 237 -13.72 5.55 28.57
C GLN A 237 -13.59 6.79 29.47
N LEU A 238 -12.52 6.85 30.26
CA LEU A 238 -12.25 7.98 31.16
C LEU A 238 -12.00 9.30 30.42
N ALA A 239 -11.59 9.26 29.14
CA ALA A 239 -11.46 10.44 28.31
C ALA A 239 -12.82 10.97 27.79
N ARG A 240 -13.84 10.09 27.65
CA ARG A 240 -15.20 10.46 27.21
C ARG A 240 -16.08 10.99 28.34
N GLU A 241 -15.73 10.75 29.60
CA GLU A 241 -16.43 11.22 30.79
C GLU A 241 -15.98 12.64 31.25
N ARG A 242 -15.44 13.44 30.30
CA ARG A 242 -15.04 14.83 30.54
C ARG A 242 -16.18 15.80 30.26
#